data_0d0c533d37d792f41e0b709d1b82f7b1
#
_entry.id   0d0c533d37d792f41e0b709d1b82f7b1
#
_cell.length_a   1.000
_cell.length_b   1.000
_cell.length_c   1.000
_cell.angle_alpha   90.00
_cell.angle_beta   90.00
_cell.angle_gamma   90.00
#
_symmetry.space_group_name_H-M   'P 1'
#
loop_
_entity.id
_entity.type
_entity.pdbx_description
1 polymer ?
#
loop_
_entity_poly.entity_id
_entity_poly.type
_entity_poly.pdbx_seq_one_letter_code
_entity_poly.pdbx_strand_id
1 'polypeptide(L)'
;MSRIVVLGGGESGVGAAVLAKVKGFDVFLSDNGEIAGHFVDDLKKWDIPFEQGKHTEELILGADEVIKSPGIPSTVPMVKKL
;
A
#
# COMPACT_ATOMS: atom_id res chain seq x y z
N MET A 1 -3.04 -1.87 17.47
CA MET A 1 -3.75 -1.75 16.19
C MET A 1 -2.95 -2.50 15.12
N SER A 2 -3.63 -3.33 14.35
CA SER A 2 -2.94 -4.09 13.29
C SER A 2 -2.48 -3.17 12.17
N ARG A 3 -1.28 -3.42 11.68
CA ARG A 3 -0.73 -2.67 10.55
C ARG A 3 -0.98 -3.42 9.25
N ILE A 4 -1.58 -2.73 8.30
CA ILE A 4 -1.84 -3.27 6.97
C ILE A 4 -1.00 -2.49 5.96
N VAL A 5 -0.23 -3.21 5.16
CA VAL A 5 0.51 -2.60 4.05
C VAL A 5 -0.17 -3.00 2.75
N VAL A 6 -0.43 -2.02 1.90
CA VAL A 6 -1.01 -2.25 0.58
C VAL A 6 0.10 -2.06 -0.46
N LEU A 7 0.33 -3.05 -1.29
CA LEU A 7 1.28 -2.98 -2.39
C LEU A 7 0.53 -2.61 -3.68
N GLY A 8 0.81 -1.43 -4.19
CA GLY A 8 0.20 -0.92 -5.40
C GLY A 8 -0.74 0.24 -5.15
N GLY A 9 -0.49 1.37 -5.81
CA GLY A 9 -1.22 2.62 -5.65
C GLY A 9 -2.25 2.90 -6.75
N GLY A 10 -2.73 1.87 -7.45
CA GLY A 10 -3.80 2.02 -8.42
C GLY A 10 -5.17 2.01 -7.74
N GLU A 11 -6.22 1.98 -8.53
CA GLU A 11 -7.60 2.07 -8.03
C GLU A 11 -7.89 1.02 -6.96
N SER A 12 -7.53 -0.25 -7.21
CA SER A 12 -7.78 -1.34 -6.26
C SER A 12 -6.98 -1.17 -4.97
N GLY A 13 -5.72 -0.77 -5.09
CA GLY A 13 -4.85 -0.59 -3.92
C GLY A 13 -5.28 0.56 -3.05
N VAL A 14 -5.56 1.71 -3.65
CA VAL A 14 -6.03 2.88 -2.90
C VAL A 14 -7.39 2.59 -2.26
N GLY A 15 -8.30 1.93 -2.98
CA GLY A 15 -9.59 1.53 -2.43
C GLY A 15 -9.45 0.65 -1.20
N ALA A 16 -8.56 -0.35 -1.26
CA ALA A 16 -8.30 -1.24 -0.13
C ALA A 16 -7.69 -0.47 1.05
N ALA A 17 -6.77 0.46 0.76
CA ALA A 17 -6.14 1.27 1.80
C ALA A 17 -7.16 2.15 2.52
N VAL A 18 -8.03 2.82 1.78
CA VAL A 18 -9.07 3.66 2.36
C VAL A 18 -10.03 2.82 3.20
N LEU A 19 -10.46 1.68 2.69
CA LEU A 19 -11.36 0.80 3.43
C LEU A 19 -10.74 0.35 4.76
N ALA A 20 -9.48 -0.06 4.74
CA ALA A 20 -8.78 -0.46 5.95
C ALA A 20 -8.65 0.70 6.94
N LYS A 21 -8.35 1.90 6.44
CA LYS A 21 -8.25 3.08 7.29
C LYS A 21 -9.58 3.41 7.97
N VAL A 22 -10.67 3.34 7.22
CA VAL A 22 -12.02 3.58 7.76
C VAL A 22 -12.35 2.58 8.87
N LYS A 23 -11.86 1.35 8.74
CA LYS A 23 -12.07 0.31 9.76
C LYS A 23 -11.15 0.46 10.98
N GLY A 24 -10.27 1.43 10.99
CA GLY A 24 -9.43 1.73 12.15
C GLY A 24 -8.05 1.06 12.14
N PHE A 25 -7.64 0.49 11.02
CA PHE A 25 -6.30 -0.10 10.92
C PHE A 25 -5.24 0.96 10.67
N ASP A 26 -4.00 0.64 11.05
CA ASP A 26 -2.83 1.44 10.69
C ASP A 26 -2.43 1.00 9.28
N VAL A 27 -2.52 1.91 8.31
CA VAL A 27 -2.34 1.57 6.89
C VAL A 27 -1.14 2.30 6.30
N PHE A 28 -0.33 1.57 5.53
CA PHE A 28 0.73 2.14 4.72
C PHE A 28 0.62 1.59 3.30
N LEU A 29 0.74 2.46 2.30
CA LEU A 29 0.68 2.06 0.90
C LEU A 29 2.04 2.24 0.24
N SER A 30 2.49 1.23 -0.48
CA SER A 30 3.78 1.26 -1.18
C SER A 30 3.57 0.93 -2.66
N ASP A 31 4.15 1.74 -3.54
CA ASP A 31 4.10 1.51 -4.98
C ASP A 31 5.49 1.64 -5.58
N ASN A 32 5.88 0.65 -6.36
CA ASN A 32 7.18 0.63 -7.03
C ASN A 32 7.27 1.66 -8.16
N GLY A 33 6.14 2.11 -8.69
CA GLY A 33 6.07 3.12 -9.73
C GLY A 33 5.54 4.43 -9.19
N GLU A 34 4.96 5.23 -10.06
CA GLU A 34 4.37 6.51 -9.71
C GLU A 34 2.88 6.35 -9.45
N ILE A 35 2.42 6.94 -8.36
CA ILE A 35 0.99 6.94 -8.01
C ILE A 35 0.33 8.14 -8.70
N ALA A 36 -0.79 7.91 -9.38
CA ALA A 36 -1.52 8.99 -10.04
C ALA A 36 -1.92 10.08 -9.05
N GLY A 37 -1.88 11.35 -9.49
CA GLY A 37 -2.11 12.49 -8.61
C GLY A 37 -3.43 12.45 -7.86
N HIS A 38 -4.52 12.03 -8.51
CA HIS A 38 -5.83 11.95 -7.85
C HIS A 38 -5.86 10.86 -6.75
N PHE A 39 -5.08 9.79 -6.89
CA PHE A 39 -4.94 8.77 -5.85
C PHE A 39 -4.08 9.27 -4.70
N VAL A 40 -3.04 10.06 -5.00
CA VAL A 40 -2.23 10.70 -3.96
C VAL A 40 -3.11 11.64 -3.12
N ASP A 41 -3.99 12.39 -3.77
CA ASP A 41 -4.92 13.28 -3.07
C ASP A 41 -5.86 12.50 -2.14
N ASP A 42 -6.36 11.34 -2.59
CA ASP A 42 -7.19 10.48 -1.75
C ASP A 42 -6.43 9.95 -0.55
N LEU A 43 -5.18 9.52 -0.74
CA LEU A 43 -4.35 9.05 0.36
C LEU A 43 -4.11 10.14 1.40
N LYS A 44 -3.84 11.35 0.94
CA LYS A 44 -3.66 12.51 1.83
C LYS A 44 -4.94 12.87 2.57
N LYS A 45 -6.07 12.80 1.88
CA LYS A 45 -7.37 13.09 2.47
C LYS A 45 -7.69 12.15 3.65
N TRP A 46 -7.32 10.88 3.51
CA TRP A 46 -7.58 9.88 4.54
C TRP A 46 -6.38 9.70 5.51
N ASP A 47 -5.38 10.56 5.38
CA ASP A 47 -4.21 10.55 6.25
C ASP A 47 -3.46 9.20 6.23
N ILE A 48 -3.34 8.64 5.03
CA ILE A 48 -2.66 7.38 4.81
C ILE A 48 -1.23 7.63 4.34
N PRO A 49 -0.20 7.22 5.09
CA PRO A 49 1.17 7.35 4.61
C PRO A 49 1.43 6.43 3.43
N PHE A 50 2.26 6.87 2.51
CA PHE A 50 2.56 6.12 1.30
C PHE A 50 3.97 6.40 0.80
N GLU A 51 4.49 5.52 -0.04
CA GLU A 51 5.73 5.75 -0.78
C GLU A 51 5.51 5.36 -2.24
N GLN A 52 6.26 6.01 -3.13
CA GLN A 52 6.23 5.69 -4.56
C GLN A 52 7.64 5.65 -5.11
N GLY A 53 7.80 4.89 -6.21
CA GLY A 53 9.10 4.70 -6.84
C GLY A 53 9.99 3.68 -6.14
N LYS A 54 9.48 3.02 -5.10
CA LYS A 54 10.24 2.04 -4.33
C LYS A 54 9.31 1.25 -3.39
N HIS A 55 9.85 0.16 -2.87
CA HIS A 55 9.24 -0.57 -1.75
C HIS A 55 10.27 -0.62 -0.62
N THR A 56 9.95 -0.04 0.52
CA THR A 56 10.84 -0.09 1.69
C THR A 56 10.58 -1.39 2.44
N GLU A 57 11.52 -2.32 2.31
CA GLU A 57 11.38 -3.68 2.81
C GLU A 57 11.06 -3.73 4.31
N GLU A 58 11.75 -2.94 5.11
CA GLU A 58 11.53 -2.91 6.56
C GLU A 58 10.10 -2.55 6.93
N LEU A 59 9.50 -1.61 6.19
CA LEU A 59 8.12 -1.18 6.46
C LEU A 59 7.12 -2.25 6.06
N ILE A 60 7.40 -2.95 4.96
CA ILE A 60 6.48 -3.94 4.41
C ILE A 60 6.52 -5.24 5.21
N LEU A 61 7.72 -5.75 5.50
CA LEU A 61 7.87 -7.01 6.21
C LEU A 61 7.49 -6.91 7.68
N GLY A 62 7.41 -5.69 8.23
CA GLY A 62 6.93 -5.49 9.59
C GLY A 62 5.41 -5.40 9.72
N ALA A 63 4.68 -5.52 8.63
CA ALA A 63 3.23 -5.43 8.67
C ALA A 63 2.59 -6.71 9.21
N ASP A 64 1.43 -6.57 9.85
CA ASP A 64 0.64 -7.71 10.29
C ASP A 64 -0.05 -8.38 9.11
N GLU A 65 -0.42 -7.60 8.11
CA GLU A 65 -1.05 -8.11 6.89
C GLU A 65 -0.59 -7.28 5.69
N VAL A 66 -0.37 -7.96 4.56
CA VAL A 66 0.00 -7.30 3.31
C VAL A 66 -1.04 -7.62 2.25
N ILE A 67 -1.59 -6.56 1.64
CA ILE A 67 -2.55 -6.70 0.55
C ILE A 67 -1.84 -6.38 -0.75
N LYS A 68 -1.80 -7.34 -1.66
CA LYS A 68 -1.17 -7.16 -2.97
C LYS A 68 -2.22 -6.74 -3.99
N SER A 69 -1.97 -5.59 -4.64
CA SER A 69 -2.82 -5.15 -5.75
C SER A 69 -2.70 -6.11 -6.94
N PRO A 70 -3.78 -6.38 -7.67
CA PRO A 70 -3.74 -7.30 -8.81
C PRO A 70 -2.72 -6.95 -9.89
N GLY A 71 -2.30 -5.69 -9.97
CA GLY A 71 -1.33 -5.27 -10.97
C GLY A 71 0.12 -5.57 -10.64
N ILE A 72 0.43 -6.10 -9.45
CA ILE A 72 1.81 -6.38 -9.04
C ILE A 72 2.20 -7.81 -9.42
N PRO A 73 3.24 -7.99 -10.29
CA PRO A 73 3.71 -9.34 -10.62
C PRO A 73 4.27 -10.06 -9.39
N SER A 74 4.01 -11.34 -9.28
CA SER A 74 4.53 -12.17 -8.19
C SER A 74 6.05 -12.33 -8.26
N THR A 75 6.67 -11.93 -9.38
CA THR A 75 8.12 -11.97 -9.56
C THR A 75 8.84 -10.80 -8.89
N VAL A 76 8.10 -9.79 -8.40
CA VAL A 76 8.71 -8.69 -7.66
C VAL A 76 9.36 -9.26 -6.39
N PRO A 77 10.66 -8.99 -6.14
CA PRO A 77 11.37 -9.61 -5.00
C PRO A 77 10.67 -9.42 -3.65
N MET A 78 10.09 -8.25 -3.42
CA MET A 78 9.39 -7.99 -2.16
C MET A 78 8.19 -8.91 -1.98
N VAL A 79 7.44 -9.17 -3.04
CA VAL A 79 6.29 -10.07 -3.00
C VAL A 79 6.73 -11.49 -2.70
N LYS A 80 7.87 -11.93 -3.25
CA LYS A 80 8.40 -13.26 -3.00
C LYS A 80 8.82 -13.47 -1.55
N LYS A 81 9.23 -12.41 -0.86
CA LYS A 81 9.65 -12.49 0.54
C LYS A 81 8.47 -12.59 1.51
N LEU A 82 7.30 -12.27 1.04
CA LEU A 82 6.08 -12.30 1.84
C LEU A 82 5.47 -13.70 1.84
#